data_d7a5ed94293a1277ed01efd4c8d785f2
#
_entry.id   d7a5ed94293a1277ed01efd4c8d785f2
#
_cell.length_a   1.000
_cell.length_b   1.000
_cell.length_c   1.000
_cell.angle_alpha   90.00
_cell.angle_beta   90.00
_cell.angle_gamma   90.00
#
_symmetry.space_group_name_H-M   'P 1'
#
loop_
_entity.id
_entity.type
_entity.pdbx_description
1 polymer ?
#
loop_
_entity_poly.entity_id
_entity_poly.type
_entity_poly.pdbx_seq_one_letter_code
_entity_poly.pdbx_strand_id
1 'polypeptide(L)'
;MSVFTEIFSHCKRMFFRLKEAFPQYHILAQVAFSALITNSNLKIRARFNRKVTDFVLLDKNLKVIMIVELDDPSHIGKEVEDAQRDAMLYEAGYRVKRYTEIPSIETLKKDIH
;
A
#
# COMPACT_ATOMS: atom_id res chain seq x y z
N MET A 1 -11.05 -1.57 -25.55
CA MET A 1 -10.53 -1.71 -24.18
C MET A 1 -10.67 -0.39 -23.44
N SER A 2 -11.16 -0.42 -22.22
CA SER A 2 -11.34 0.83 -21.48
C SER A 2 -10.02 1.35 -20.93
N VAL A 3 -9.92 2.67 -20.75
CA VAL A 3 -8.76 3.31 -20.14
C VAL A 3 -8.52 2.78 -18.72
N PHE A 4 -9.59 2.44 -18.00
CA PHE A 4 -9.51 1.85 -16.68
C PHE A 4 -8.71 0.56 -16.66
N THR A 5 -8.89 -0.32 -17.65
CA THR A 5 -8.17 -1.58 -17.72
C THR A 5 -6.66 -1.36 -17.81
N GLU A 6 -6.25 -0.37 -18.58
CA GLU A 6 -4.82 -0.06 -18.72
C GLU A 6 -4.24 0.56 -17.47
N ILE A 7 -4.97 1.50 -16.83
CA ILE A 7 -4.52 2.17 -15.61
C ILE A 7 -4.33 1.18 -14.47
N PHE A 8 -5.25 0.22 -14.32
CA PHE A 8 -5.22 -0.72 -13.21
C PHE A 8 -4.47 -2.02 -13.52
N SER A 9 -3.98 -2.23 -14.74
CA SER A 9 -3.30 -3.48 -15.11
C SER A 9 -2.06 -3.73 -14.25
N HIS A 10 -1.30 -2.69 -13.94
CA HIS A 10 -0.09 -2.78 -13.12
C HIS A 10 -0.42 -3.17 -11.68
N CYS A 11 -1.41 -2.50 -11.09
CA CYS A 11 -1.89 -2.83 -9.74
C CYS A 11 -2.45 -4.24 -9.67
N LYS A 12 -3.18 -4.66 -10.70
CA LYS A 12 -3.76 -6.00 -10.78
C LYS A 12 -2.68 -7.08 -10.80
N ARG A 13 -1.61 -6.87 -11.56
CA ARG A 13 -0.47 -7.79 -11.61
C ARG A 13 0.22 -7.89 -10.25
N MET A 14 0.41 -6.75 -9.58
CA MET A 14 1.00 -6.73 -8.25
C MET A 14 0.11 -7.45 -7.23
N PHE A 15 -1.19 -7.24 -7.31
CA PHE A 15 -2.16 -7.91 -6.44
C PHE A 15 -2.02 -9.43 -6.52
N PHE A 16 -2.00 -9.98 -7.73
CA PHE A 16 -1.86 -11.42 -7.92
C PHE A 16 -0.49 -11.94 -7.47
N ARG A 17 0.56 -11.14 -7.67
CA ARG A 17 1.89 -11.51 -7.21
C ARG A 17 1.94 -11.61 -5.69
N LEU A 18 1.30 -10.67 -4.99
CA LEU A 18 1.21 -10.70 -3.54
C LEU A 18 0.42 -11.91 -3.06
N LYS A 19 -0.67 -12.25 -3.73
CA LYS A 19 -1.47 -13.43 -3.37
C LYS A 19 -0.69 -14.72 -3.56
N GLU A 20 0.11 -14.83 -4.62
CA GLU A 20 0.96 -16.00 -4.83
C GLU A 20 2.06 -16.11 -3.77
N ALA A 21 2.67 -15.00 -3.42
CA ALA A 21 3.76 -14.99 -2.43
C ALA A 21 3.25 -15.29 -1.03
N PHE A 22 2.04 -14.82 -0.69
CA PHE A 22 1.50 -14.89 0.66
C PHE A 22 0.08 -15.45 0.67
N PRO A 23 -0.10 -16.74 0.34
CA PRO A 23 -1.44 -17.33 0.36
C PRO A 23 -2.05 -17.37 1.77
N GLN A 24 -1.23 -17.26 2.81
CA GLN A 24 -1.68 -17.25 4.20
C GLN A 24 -2.21 -15.88 4.66
N TYR A 25 -1.98 -14.83 3.88
CA TYR A 25 -2.41 -13.49 4.24
C TYR A 25 -3.61 -13.05 3.41
N HIS A 26 -4.38 -12.11 3.96
CA HIS A 26 -5.40 -11.42 3.19
C HIS A 26 -4.77 -10.21 2.53
N ILE A 27 -4.99 -10.06 1.23
CA ILE A 27 -4.46 -8.95 0.45
C ILE A 27 -5.63 -8.03 0.11
N LEU A 28 -5.59 -6.79 0.60
CA LEU A 28 -6.58 -5.78 0.27
C LEU A 28 -5.94 -4.72 -0.62
N ALA A 29 -6.68 -4.28 -1.63
CA ALA A 29 -6.23 -3.23 -2.54
C ALA A 29 -6.99 -1.94 -2.27
N GLN A 30 -6.34 -0.79 -2.43
CA GLN A 30 -6.95 0.52 -2.36
C GLN A 30 -7.64 0.79 -1.01
N VAL A 31 -6.92 0.58 0.08
CA VAL A 31 -7.45 0.80 1.43
C VAL A 31 -7.25 2.25 1.83
N ALA A 32 -8.32 2.92 2.22
CA ALA A 32 -8.27 4.32 2.63
C ALA A 32 -7.48 4.50 3.92
N PHE A 33 -6.72 5.58 4.00
CA PHE A 33 -5.99 5.94 5.22
C PHE A 33 -6.94 6.05 6.41
N SER A 34 -8.16 6.55 6.19
CA SER A 34 -9.16 6.68 7.26
C SER A 34 -9.56 5.35 7.88
N ALA A 35 -9.37 4.24 7.19
CA ALA A 35 -9.61 2.91 7.73
C ALA A 35 -8.44 2.41 8.58
N LEU A 36 -7.25 2.95 8.38
CA LEU A 36 -6.01 2.51 9.03
C LEU A 36 -5.61 3.40 10.19
N ILE A 37 -5.91 4.69 10.10
CA ILE A 37 -5.48 5.70 11.07
C ILE A 37 -6.70 6.36 11.69
N THR A 38 -6.79 6.28 13.02
CA THR A 38 -7.82 6.97 13.78
C THR A 38 -7.20 8.20 14.45
N ASN A 39 -7.76 9.38 14.18
CA ASN A 39 -7.29 10.61 14.80
C ASN A 39 -8.46 11.58 14.93
N SER A 40 -8.70 12.08 16.16
CA SER A 40 -9.78 13.01 16.43
C SER A 40 -9.45 14.45 16.02
N ASN A 41 -8.19 14.75 15.73
CA ASN A 41 -7.78 16.07 15.28
C ASN A 41 -8.19 16.30 13.83
N LEU A 42 -9.10 17.24 13.60
CA LEU A 42 -9.65 17.50 12.26
C LEU A 42 -8.61 17.97 11.26
N LYS A 43 -7.61 18.73 11.71
CA LYS A 43 -6.54 19.20 10.83
C LYS A 43 -5.68 18.04 10.33
N ILE A 44 -5.38 17.10 11.22
CA ILE A 44 -4.60 15.92 10.86
C ILE A 44 -5.43 15.01 9.96
N ARG A 45 -6.70 14.80 10.28
CA ARG A 45 -7.60 14.01 9.44
C ARG A 45 -7.74 14.58 8.03
N ALA A 46 -7.76 15.90 7.90
CA ALA A 46 -7.85 16.54 6.60
C ALA A 46 -6.65 16.23 5.70
N ARG A 47 -5.48 16.00 6.30
CA ARG A 47 -4.26 15.69 5.54
C ARG A 47 -4.32 14.33 4.85
N PHE A 48 -5.04 13.36 5.42
CA PHE A 48 -5.10 12.01 4.86
C PHE A 48 -6.49 11.56 4.42
N ASN A 49 -7.47 12.45 4.49
CA ASN A 49 -8.88 12.09 4.27
C ASN A 49 -9.17 11.43 2.93
N ARG A 50 -8.45 11.80 1.87
CA ARG A 50 -8.64 11.25 0.53
C ARG A 50 -7.50 10.34 0.07
N LYS A 51 -6.57 10.04 0.97
CA LYS A 51 -5.43 9.19 0.62
C LYS A 51 -5.80 7.73 0.77
N VAL A 52 -5.28 6.92 -0.14
CA VAL A 52 -5.45 5.47 -0.09
C VAL A 52 -4.09 4.80 -0.21
N THR A 53 -3.98 3.63 0.39
CA THR A 53 -2.81 2.76 0.21
C THR A 53 -3.07 1.87 -1.01
N ASP A 54 -1.99 1.43 -1.67
CA ASP A 54 -2.16 0.52 -2.80
C ASP A 54 -2.57 -0.88 -2.32
N PHE A 55 -1.85 -1.43 -1.33
CA PHE A 55 -2.12 -2.77 -0.80
C PHE A 55 -1.89 -2.82 0.69
N VAL A 56 -2.72 -3.61 1.37
CA VAL A 56 -2.57 -3.89 2.79
C VAL A 56 -2.59 -5.41 2.97
N LEU A 57 -1.58 -5.94 3.66
CA LEU A 57 -1.48 -7.36 3.98
C LEU A 57 -1.94 -7.57 5.41
N LEU A 58 -2.89 -8.48 5.60
CA LEU A 58 -3.44 -8.81 6.91
C LEU A 58 -3.18 -10.28 7.23
N ASP A 59 -2.91 -10.58 8.50
CA ASP A 59 -2.81 -11.97 8.94
C ASP A 59 -4.21 -12.58 9.12
N LYS A 60 -4.26 -13.84 9.56
CA LYS A 60 -5.53 -14.55 9.76
C LYS A 60 -6.43 -13.90 10.81
N ASN A 61 -5.87 -13.08 11.68
CA ASN A 61 -6.62 -12.35 12.71
C ASN A 61 -6.99 -10.94 12.26
N LEU A 62 -6.82 -10.65 10.97
CA LEU A 62 -7.08 -9.34 10.35
C LEU A 62 -6.18 -8.22 10.89
N LYS A 63 -5.01 -8.58 11.36
CA LYS A 63 -4.02 -7.62 11.82
C LYS A 63 -3.14 -7.21 10.66
N VAL A 64 -2.87 -5.91 10.52
CA VAL A 64 -2.03 -5.39 9.44
C VAL A 64 -0.59 -5.82 9.67
N ILE A 65 -0.02 -6.51 8.70
CA ILE A 65 1.38 -6.96 8.73
C ILE A 65 2.27 -5.97 8.01
N MET A 66 1.82 -5.52 6.85
CA MET A 66 2.61 -4.65 5.97
C MET A 66 1.70 -3.86 5.06
N ILE A 67 2.08 -2.63 4.79
CA ILE A 67 1.47 -1.82 3.74
C ILE A 67 2.45 -1.82 2.57
N VAL A 68 1.97 -2.15 1.39
CA VAL A 68 2.79 -2.22 0.19
C VAL A 68 2.32 -1.16 -0.80
N GLU A 69 3.26 -0.34 -1.25
CA GLU A 69 3.01 0.71 -2.23
C GLU A 69 3.76 0.38 -3.53
N LEU A 70 3.10 0.60 -4.64
CA LEU A 70 3.70 0.41 -5.95
C LEU A 70 3.77 1.77 -6.66
N ASP A 71 4.98 2.32 -6.74
CA ASP A 71 5.21 3.62 -7.35
C ASP A 71 5.44 3.45 -8.85
N ASP A 72 4.77 4.26 -9.67
CA ASP A 72 5.05 4.26 -11.10
C ASP A 72 6.06 5.38 -11.44
N PRO A 73 6.62 5.38 -12.68
CA PRO A 73 7.58 6.41 -13.07
C PRO A 73 7.06 7.85 -13.03
N SER A 74 5.74 8.04 -13.02
CA SER A 74 5.15 9.38 -12.94
C SER A 74 5.25 9.99 -11.54
N HIS A 75 5.70 9.23 -10.54
CA HIS A 75 5.90 9.73 -9.17
C HIS A 75 7.18 10.55 -8.99
N ILE A 76 7.96 10.72 -10.04
CA ILE A 76 9.13 11.59 -9.99
C ILE A 76 8.68 13.01 -9.59
N GLY A 77 9.29 13.56 -8.56
CA GLY A 77 8.94 14.87 -8.02
C GLY A 77 7.95 14.84 -6.87
N LYS A 78 7.46 13.67 -6.49
CA LYS A 78 6.49 13.52 -5.38
C LYS A 78 7.10 12.88 -4.12
N GLU A 79 8.41 12.81 -4.06
CA GLU A 79 9.13 12.13 -2.96
C GLU A 79 8.81 12.74 -1.60
N VAL A 80 8.63 14.07 -1.53
CA VAL A 80 8.28 14.74 -0.28
C VAL A 80 6.89 14.34 0.20
N GLU A 81 5.92 14.31 -0.71
CA GLU A 81 4.54 13.91 -0.39
C GLU A 81 4.50 12.45 0.05
N ASP A 82 5.24 11.59 -0.65
CA ASP A 82 5.32 10.17 -0.31
C ASP A 82 5.95 9.95 1.07
N ALA A 83 6.99 10.70 1.38
CA ALA A 83 7.65 10.63 2.68
C ALA A 83 6.69 11.07 3.80
N GLN A 84 5.88 12.09 3.57
CA GLN A 84 4.89 12.55 4.54
C GLN A 84 3.79 11.52 4.75
N ARG A 85 3.34 10.85 3.70
CA ARG A 85 2.36 9.77 3.78
C ARG A 85 2.91 8.61 4.59
N ASP A 86 4.14 8.19 4.29
CA ASP A 86 4.79 7.10 5.01
C ASP A 86 4.99 7.44 6.48
N ALA A 87 5.36 8.68 6.79
CA ALA A 87 5.53 9.13 8.17
C ALA A 87 4.23 8.99 8.97
N MET A 88 3.08 9.33 8.38
CA MET A 88 1.79 9.16 9.04
C MET A 88 1.50 7.69 9.33
N LEU A 89 1.82 6.80 8.39
CA LEU A 89 1.61 5.36 8.56
C LEU A 89 2.56 4.79 9.62
N TYR A 90 3.82 5.22 9.62
CA TYR A 90 4.78 4.79 10.63
C TYR A 90 4.38 5.26 12.04
N GLU A 91 3.89 6.48 12.18
CA GLU A 91 3.40 6.98 13.46
C GLU A 91 2.23 6.15 13.98
N ALA A 92 1.41 5.65 13.08
CA ALA A 92 0.29 4.77 13.43
C ALA A 92 0.72 3.34 13.76
N GLY A 93 2.02 3.03 13.61
CA GLY A 93 2.58 1.73 13.95
C GLY A 93 2.67 0.75 12.79
N TYR A 94 2.43 1.22 11.56
CA TYR A 94 2.48 0.34 10.39
C TYR A 94 3.86 0.33 9.74
N ARG A 95 4.20 -0.79 9.13
CA ARG A 95 5.39 -0.90 8.28
C ARG A 95 4.97 -0.69 6.83
N VAL A 96 5.81 0.01 6.06
CA VAL A 96 5.53 0.33 4.66
C VAL A 96 6.70 -0.14 3.80
N LYS A 97 6.39 -0.79 2.68
CA LYS A 97 7.38 -1.19 1.69
C LYS A 97 6.97 -0.64 0.33
N ARG A 98 7.89 0.05 -0.33
CA ARG A 98 7.65 0.63 -1.66
C ARG A 98 8.44 -0.12 -2.72
N TYR A 99 7.79 -0.36 -3.86
CA TYR A 99 8.43 -0.95 -5.03
C TYR A 99 8.18 -0.07 -6.23
N THR A 100 9.19 0.07 -7.09
CA THR A 100 9.06 0.78 -8.36
C THR A 100 8.72 -0.17 -9.51
N GLU A 101 8.94 -1.45 -9.30
CA GLU A 101 8.61 -2.53 -10.24
C GLU A 101 7.95 -3.65 -9.47
N ILE A 102 7.24 -4.51 -10.17
CA ILE A 102 6.62 -5.68 -9.55
C ILE A 102 7.74 -6.67 -9.19
N PRO A 103 8.00 -6.89 -7.89
CA PRO A 103 9.08 -7.76 -7.46
C PRO A 103 8.74 -9.24 -7.68
N SER A 104 9.76 -10.07 -7.67
CA SER A 104 9.57 -11.52 -7.71
C SER A 104 8.98 -12.03 -6.39
N ILE A 105 8.42 -13.23 -6.43
CA ILE A 105 7.90 -13.88 -5.22
C ILE A 105 9.02 -14.03 -4.18
N GLU A 106 10.23 -14.39 -4.63
CA GLU A 106 11.38 -14.53 -3.74
C GLU A 106 11.74 -13.22 -3.04
N THR A 107 11.74 -12.12 -3.78
CA THR A 107 12.01 -10.80 -3.21
C THR A 107 10.95 -10.41 -2.18
N LEU A 108 9.68 -10.65 -2.50
CA LEU A 108 8.58 -10.36 -1.58
C LEU A 108 8.71 -11.14 -0.29
N LYS A 109 9.01 -12.43 -0.37
CA LYS A 109 9.18 -13.29 0.82
C LYS A 109 10.38 -12.88 1.66
N LYS A 110 11.43 -12.38 1.02
CA LYS A 110 12.62 -11.88 1.72
C LYS A 110 12.31 -10.56 2.44
N ASP A 111 11.57 -9.68 1.79
CA ASP A 111 11.32 -8.32 2.30
C ASP A 111 10.19 -8.27 3.33
N ILE A 112 9.22 -9.16 3.23
CA ILE A 112 8.01 -9.13 4.04
C ILE A 112 7.88 -10.41 4.84
N HIS A 113 7.99 -10.28 6.16
CA HIS A 113 7.86 -11.42 7.08
C HIS A 113 7.55 -10.98 8.51
#